data_e94490ea14ecd63db5061190e16d19b4
#
_entry.id   e94490ea14ecd63db5061190e16d19b4
#
_cell.length_a   1.000
_cell.length_b   1.000
_cell.length_c   1.000
_cell.angle_alpha   90.00
_cell.angle_beta   90.00
_cell.angle_gamma   90.00
#
_symmetry.space_group_name_H-M   'P 1'
#
loop_
_entity.id
_entity.type
_entity.pdbx_description
1 polymer ?
#
loop_
_entity_poly.entity_id
_entity_poly.type
_entity_poly.pdbx_seq_one_letter_code
_entity_poly.pdbx_strand_id
1 'polypeptide(L)'
;MVERSTAMPWYKGPILLEALDLVTPPKRPTDKPLRLPLQDVYKIGGIGTVPVGRVETGVIKPGMTVCFGPIGLTTEVKSVEMHHESLPEAVPGDNVGFNCKNVAVKDIKRGYVASNNAEDPAKGVESFSAQVIIMSHPGQIQHGYTPVLDCHTSHIATTFKNIDDKM
;
A
#
# COMPACT_ATOMS: atom_id res chain seq x y z
N MET A 1 -26.39 -5.52 15.89
CA MET A 1 -25.23 -6.12 15.20
C MET A 1 -24.68 -7.32 15.99
N VAL A 2 -24.72 -7.27 17.31
CA VAL A 2 -24.28 -8.36 18.23
C VAL A 2 -25.37 -9.39 18.43
N GLU A 3 -26.64 -8.97 18.39
CA GLU A 3 -27.81 -9.81 18.55
C GLU A 3 -28.68 -9.81 17.29
N ARG A 4 -29.41 -10.89 17.09
CA ARG A 4 -30.33 -11.06 15.96
C ARG A 4 -31.53 -10.11 16.13
N SER A 5 -31.79 -9.29 15.11
CA SER A 5 -32.90 -8.35 15.12
C SER A 5 -34.25 -9.08 14.99
N THR A 6 -35.19 -8.72 15.84
CA THR A 6 -36.60 -9.18 15.74
C THR A 6 -37.36 -8.50 14.60
N ALA A 7 -36.85 -7.35 14.12
CA ALA A 7 -37.45 -6.60 13.01
C ALA A 7 -37.19 -7.24 11.60
N MET A 8 -36.29 -8.24 11.53
CA MET A 8 -35.93 -8.94 10.30
C MET A 8 -36.12 -10.45 10.43
N PRO A 9 -37.33 -10.96 10.65
CA PRO A 9 -37.57 -12.41 10.86
C PRO A 9 -37.32 -13.25 9.62
N TRP A 10 -37.27 -12.60 8.45
CA TRP A 10 -36.97 -13.21 7.15
C TRP A 10 -35.47 -13.50 6.96
N TYR A 11 -34.59 -12.81 7.67
CA TYR A 11 -33.14 -13.03 7.57
C TYR A 11 -32.71 -14.17 8.49
N LYS A 12 -32.17 -15.24 7.89
CA LYS A 12 -31.72 -16.45 8.60
C LYS A 12 -30.18 -16.61 8.57
N GLY A 13 -29.48 -15.69 7.94
CA GLY A 13 -28.02 -15.70 7.87
C GLY A 13 -27.34 -15.37 9.21
N PRO A 14 -25.98 -15.37 9.25
CA PRO A 14 -25.21 -15.04 10.45
C PRO A 14 -25.42 -13.58 10.87
N ILE A 15 -25.29 -13.28 12.15
CA ILE A 15 -25.17 -11.90 12.65
C ILE A 15 -23.80 -11.36 12.23
N LEU A 16 -23.59 -10.01 12.36
CA LEU A 16 -22.36 -9.37 11.89
C LEU A 16 -21.10 -9.97 12.54
N LEU A 17 -21.12 -10.22 13.85
CA LEU A 17 -19.96 -10.82 14.52
C LEU A 17 -19.67 -12.24 14.03
N GLU A 18 -20.70 -13.07 13.91
CA GLU A 18 -20.55 -14.41 13.34
C GLU A 18 -20.02 -14.36 11.90
N ALA A 19 -20.50 -13.40 11.10
CA ALA A 19 -20.04 -13.22 9.73
C ALA A 19 -18.56 -12.78 9.66
N LEU A 20 -18.09 -11.95 10.59
CA LEU A 20 -16.69 -11.55 10.69
C LEU A 20 -15.80 -12.73 11.10
N ASP A 21 -16.26 -13.58 12.02
CA ASP A 21 -15.52 -14.77 12.45
C ASP A 21 -15.40 -15.82 11.33
N LEU A 22 -16.34 -15.81 10.38
CA LEU A 22 -16.32 -16.69 9.21
C LEU A 22 -15.40 -16.21 8.07
N VAL A 23 -14.88 -14.99 8.14
CA VAL A 23 -13.99 -14.44 7.11
C VAL A 23 -12.67 -15.20 7.10
N THR A 24 -12.39 -15.87 5.99
CA THR A 24 -11.12 -16.56 5.80
C THR A 24 -10.01 -15.53 5.54
N PRO A 25 -8.92 -15.51 6.34
CA PRO A 25 -7.81 -14.62 6.07
C PRO A 25 -7.23 -14.82 4.66
N PRO A 26 -6.94 -13.75 3.91
CA PRO A 26 -6.34 -13.88 2.59
C PRO A 26 -4.91 -14.43 2.68
N LYS A 27 -4.43 -15.06 1.60
CA LYS A 27 -3.02 -15.44 1.50
C LYS A 27 -2.15 -14.20 1.60
N ARG A 28 -1.12 -14.27 2.44
CA ARG A 28 -0.11 -13.23 2.60
C ARG A 28 1.12 -13.58 1.76
N PRO A 29 1.41 -12.86 0.65
CA PRO A 29 2.52 -13.19 -0.26
C PRO A 29 3.87 -12.73 0.33
N THR A 30 4.38 -13.47 1.30
CA THR A 30 5.67 -13.22 1.97
C THR A 30 6.87 -13.64 1.12
N ASP A 31 6.66 -14.52 0.15
CA ASP A 31 7.62 -15.07 -0.79
C ASP A 31 7.98 -14.16 -1.98
N LYS A 32 7.25 -13.03 -2.12
CA LYS A 32 7.48 -12.03 -3.16
C LYS A 32 8.42 -10.92 -2.67
N PRO A 33 9.05 -10.17 -3.60
CA PRO A 33 9.82 -8.99 -3.24
C PRO A 33 9.01 -7.98 -2.42
N LEU A 34 9.65 -7.31 -1.47
CA LEU A 34 9.00 -6.30 -0.63
C LEU A 34 8.42 -5.16 -1.48
N ARG A 35 7.13 -4.88 -1.26
CA ARG A 35 6.43 -3.69 -1.78
C ARG A 35 5.58 -3.09 -0.66
N LEU A 36 5.91 -1.86 -0.28
CA LEU A 36 5.21 -1.12 0.76
C LEU A 36 4.93 0.31 0.25
N PRO A 37 3.73 0.56 -0.31
CA PRO A 37 3.31 1.88 -0.72
C PRO A 37 3.16 2.80 0.49
N LEU A 38 3.76 4.00 0.43
CA LEU A 38 3.71 4.98 1.51
C LEU A 38 2.36 5.69 1.54
N GLN A 39 1.70 5.65 2.69
CA GLN A 39 0.46 6.38 2.96
C GLN A 39 0.75 7.80 3.46
N ASP A 40 1.77 7.91 4.30
CA ASP A 40 2.18 9.19 4.90
C ASP A 40 3.64 9.13 5.36
N VAL A 41 4.20 10.30 5.69
CA VAL A 41 5.56 10.43 6.20
C VAL A 41 5.59 11.43 7.34
N TYR A 42 5.96 10.98 8.52
CA TYR A 42 6.00 11.79 9.73
C TYR A 42 7.44 12.12 10.13
N LYS A 43 7.59 13.29 10.74
CA LYS A 43 8.81 13.66 11.47
C LYS A 43 8.51 13.60 12.97
N ILE A 44 9.14 12.67 13.66
CA ILE A 44 8.98 12.49 15.10
C ILE A 44 10.23 12.98 15.81
N GLY A 45 10.07 13.95 16.73
CA GLY A 45 11.20 14.50 17.50
C GLY A 45 11.93 13.39 18.27
N GLY A 46 13.26 13.37 18.21
CA GLY A 46 14.10 12.36 18.86
C GLY A 46 14.19 11.01 18.10
N ILE A 47 13.24 10.71 17.20
CA ILE A 47 13.20 9.44 16.45
C ILE A 47 13.72 9.66 15.02
N GLY A 48 13.18 10.65 14.31
CA GLY A 48 13.54 10.96 12.93
C GLY A 48 12.36 10.88 11.97
N THR A 49 12.63 10.47 10.73
CA THR A 49 11.61 10.30 9.70
C THR A 49 11.01 8.91 9.79
N VAL A 50 9.69 8.85 9.89
CA VAL A 50 8.90 7.62 10.00
C VAL A 50 7.87 7.58 8.87
N PRO A 51 8.18 6.92 7.75
CA PRO A 51 7.19 6.58 6.74
C PRO A 51 6.20 5.56 7.30
N VAL A 52 4.95 5.66 6.85
CA VAL A 52 3.87 4.74 7.23
C VAL A 52 3.23 4.18 5.98
N GLY A 53 2.93 2.89 5.99
CA GLY A 53 2.23 2.23 4.90
C GLY A 53 1.86 0.79 5.21
N ARG A 54 1.07 0.21 4.32
CA ARG A 54 0.70 -1.20 4.41
C ARG A 54 1.65 -2.04 3.58
N VAL A 55 2.17 -3.11 4.17
CA VAL A 55 2.94 -4.11 3.43
C VAL A 55 2.01 -4.83 2.44
N GLU A 56 2.29 -4.73 1.15
CA GLU A 56 1.50 -5.43 0.11
C GLU A 56 2.09 -6.80 -0.22
N THR A 57 3.41 -6.88 -0.36
CA THR A 57 4.15 -8.13 -0.61
C THR A 57 5.48 -8.12 0.13
N GLY A 58 6.05 -9.31 0.34
CA GLY A 58 7.34 -9.47 0.99
C GLY A 58 7.29 -9.21 2.49
N VAL A 59 8.45 -9.04 3.09
CA VAL A 59 8.60 -8.82 4.54
C VAL A 59 9.55 -7.65 4.78
N ILE A 60 9.24 -6.78 5.74
CA ILE A 60 10.12 -5.71 6.20
C ILE A 60 10.61 -6.03 7.63
N LYS A 61 11.91 -5.85 7.86
CA LYS A 61 12.58 -6.10 9.16
C LYS A 61 13.50 -4.94 9.52
N PRO A 62 13.73 -4.71 10.81
CA PRO A 62 14.82 -3.85 11.26
C PRO A 62 16.17 -4.31 10.70
N GLY A 63 17.05 -3.40 10.35
CA GLY A 63 18.35 -3.67 9.74
C GLY A 63 18.36 -3.86 8.23
N MET A 64 17.18 -3.97 7.58
CA MET A 64 17.10 -4.02 6.12
C MET A 64 17.45 -2.69 5.48
N THR A 65 18.10 -2.74 4.32
CA THR A 65 18.24 -1.57 3.45
C THR A 65 17.08 -1.52 2.47
N VAL A 66 16.26 -0.47 2.58
CA VAL A 66 15.14 -0.21 1.68
C VAL A 66 15.48 0.85 0.65
N CYS A 67 14.88 0.72 -0.53
CA CYS A 67 14.94 1.69 -1.62
C CYS A 67 13.55 2.28 -1.85
N PHE A 68 13.47 3.61 -1.98
CA PHE A 68 12.22 4.31 -2.28
C PHE A 68 12.10 4.60 -3.78
N GLY A 69 11.22 3.90 -4.46
CA GLY A 69 10.81 4.25 -5.82
C GLY A 69 9.85 5.45 -5.82
N PRO A 70 9.90 6.35 -6.83
CA PRO A 70 10.72 6.26 -8.05
C PRO A 70 12.12 6.88 -7.95
N ILE A 71 12.46 7.55 -6.84
CA ILE A 71 13.69 8.38 -6.73
C ILE A 71 14.97 7.55 -6.51
N GLY A 72 14.87 6.28 -6.14
CA GLY A 72 16.02 5.42 -5.88
C GLY A 72 16.78 5.74 -4.58
N LEU A 73 16.18 6.52 -3.66
CA LEU A 73 16.78 6.82 -2.37
C LEU A 73 16.84 5.57 -1.51
N THR A 74 18.02 5.24 -1.00
CA THR A 74 18.22 4.07 -0.14
C THR A 74 18.48 4.48 1.31
N THR A 75 17.97 3.67 2.24
CA THR A 75 18.17 3.88 3.68
C THR A 75 18.07 2.59 4.46
N GLU A 76 18.65 2.59 5.66
CA GLU A 76 18.52 1.50 6.61
C GLU A 76 17.28 1.69 7.50
N VAL A 77 16.50 0.63 7.67
CA VAL A 77 15.36 0.56 8.59
C VAL A 77 15.89 0.32 10.01
N LYS A 78 15.66 1.25 10.93
CA LYS A 78 16.09 1.13 12.34
C LYS A 78 15.12 0.30 13.18
N SER A 79 13.83 0.56 13.01
CA SER A 79 12.75 -0.12 13.73
C SER A 79 11.52 -0.23 12.84
N VAL A 80 10.67 -1.21 13.14
CA VAL A 80 9.35 -1.40 12.55
C VAL A 80 8.36 -1.44 13.69
N GLU A 81 7.29 -0.65 13.62
CA GLU A 81 6.33 -0.50 14.70
C GLU A 81 4.89 -0.55 14.17
N MET A 82 4.02 -1.16 14.96
CA MET A 82 2.58 -1.19 14.73
C MET A 82 1.85 -0.96 16.05
N HIS A 83 0.91 -0.02 16.09
CA HIS A 83 0.15 0.32 17.31
C HIS A 83 1.04 0.63 18.53
N HIS A 84 2.18 1.32 18.33
CA HIS A 84 3.19 1.64 19.35
C HIS A 84 3.95 0.42 19.91
N GLU A 85 3.86 -0.73 19.26
CA GLU A 85 4.63 -1.91 19.58
C GLU A 85 5.71 -2.16 18.53
N SER A 86 6.92 -2.44 18.98
CA SER A 86 8.04 -2.79 18.09
C SER A 86 7.87 -4.22 17.59
N LEU A 87 7.98 -4.40 16.27
CA LEU A 87 7.86 -5.70 15.63
C LEU A 87 9.23 -6.20 15.16
N PRO A 88 9.52 -7.51 15.32
CA PRO A 88 10.71 -8.12 14.74
C PRO A 88 10.65 -8.20 13.22
N GLU A 89 9.44 -8.28 12.67
CA GLU A 89 9.16 -8.24 11.24
C GLU A 89 7.70 -7.83 11.00
N ALA A 90 7.41 -7.28 9.82
CA ALA A 90 6.04 -7.05 9.36
C ALA A 90 5.79 -7.75 8.04
N VAL A 91 4.61 -8.33 7.91
CA VAL A 91 4.17 -9.19 6.79
C VAL A 91 3.05 -8.54 5.99
N PRO A 92 2.72 -9.03 4.78
CA PRO A 92 1.64 -8.48 3.97
C PRO A 92 0.32 -8.35 4.72
N GLY A 93 -0.30 -7.18 4.63
CA GLY A 93 -1.52 -6.80 5.35
C GLY A 93 -1.27 -5.95 6.59
N ASP A 94 -0.06 -5.97 7.16
CA ASP A 94 0.26 -5.14 8.32
C ASP A 94 0.46 -3.69 7.89
N ASN A 95 -0.15 -2.76 8.64
CA ASN A 95 0.02 -1.33 8.45
C ASN A 95 1.03 -0.82 9.49
N VAL A 96 2.21 -0.45 9.03
CA VAL A 96 3.36 -0.20 9.91
C VAL A 96 4.01 1.15 9.66
N GLY A 97 4.53 1.74 10.74
CA GLY A 97 5.52 2.79 10.68
C GLY A 97 6.93 2.21 10.80
N PHE A 98 7.87 2.69 10.01
CA PHE A 98 9.25 2.24 10.12
C PHE A 98 10.20 3.43 10.15
N ASN A 99 11.15 3.42 11.07
CA ASN A 99 12.11 4.50 11.24
C ASN A 99 13.24 4.37 10.23
N CYS A 100 13.49 5.44 9.49
CA CYS A 100 14.53 5.53 8.47
C CYS A 100 15.73 6.35 8.93
N LYS A 101 16.93 5.87 8.60
CA LYS A 101 18.19 6.55 8.91
C LYS A 101 18.53 7.56 7.82
N ASN A 102 18.85 8.81 8.23
CA ASN A 102 19.36 9.85 7.31
C ASN A 102 18.45 10.18 6.12
N VAL A 103 17.14 10.13 6.30
CA VAL A 103 16.13 10.55 5.30
C VAL A 103 15.36 11.75 5.84
N ALA A 104 15.25 12.81 5.06
CA ALA A 104 14.39 13.94 5.43
C ALA A 104 12.96 13.71 4.93
N VAL A 105 11.97 14.24 5.67
CA VAL A 105 10.54 14.12 5.29
C VAL A 105 10.26 14.68 3.90
N LYS A 106 11.01 15.69 3.46
CA LYS A 106 10.89 16.30 2.12
C LYS A 106 11.36 15.42 0.98
N ASP A 107 12.18 14.39 1.27
CA ASP A 107 12.80 13.53 0.24
C ASP A 107 11.86 12.41 -0.21
N ILE A 108 10.91 12.04 0.62
CA ILE A 108 9.93 10.98 0.35
C ILE A 108 8.52 11.51 0.60
N LYS A 109 7.54 10.95 -0.09
CA LYS A 109 6.14 11.38 0.02
C LYS A 109 5.16 10.24 -0.21
N ARG A 110 3.90 10.49 0.09
CA ARG A 110 2.78 9.60 -0.23
C ARG A 110 2.82 9.17 -1.70
N GLY A 111 2.54 7.91 -1.95
CA GLY A 111 2.55 7.29 -3.28
C GLY A 111 3.89 6.70 -3.68
N TYR A 112 4.99 7.00 -2.98
CA TYR A 112 6.25 6.29 -3.17
C TYR A 112 6.16 4.85 -2.65
N VAL A 113 7.01 3.97 -3.16
CA VAL A 113 7.03 2.57 -2.78
C VAL A 113 8.38 2.23 -2.14
N ALA A 114 8.33 1.76 -0.89
CA ALA A 114 9.50 1.15 -0.25
C ALA A 114 9.63 -0.30 -0.72
N SER A 115 10.85 -0.70 -1.06
CA SER A 115 11.21 -2.02 -1.54
C SER A 115 12.55 -2.47 -0.94
N ASN A 116 12.84 -3.76 -0.95
CA ASN A 116 14.15 -4.26 -0.54
C ASN A 116 15.20 -3.85 -1.59
N ASN A 117 16.26 -3.15 -1.16
CA ASN A 117 17.32 -2.75 -2.08
C ASN A 117 18.14 -3.93 -2.65
N ALA A 118 18.22 -5.03 -1.90
CA ALA A 118 18.96 -6.21 -2.33
C ALA A 118 18.15 -7.15 -3.23
N GLU A 119 16.82 -7.00 -3.26
CA GLU A 119 15.91 -7.92 -3.92
C GLU A 119 14.87 -7.15 -4.75
N ASP A 120 15.13 -6.99 -6.03
CA ASP A 120 14.25 -6.33 -6.99
C ASP A 120 13.75 -4.95 -6.52
N PRO A 121 14.61 -3.93 -6.39
CA PRO A 121 14.22 -2.62 -5.95
C PRO A 121 13.22 -1.96 -6.90
N ALA A 122 12.18 -1.31 -6.34
CA ALA A 122 11.18 -0.59 -7.11
C ALA A 122 11.80 0.55 -7.90
N LYS A 123 11.52 0.60 -9.20
CA LYS A 123 12.04 1.62 -10.13
C LYS A 123 10.90 2.51 -10.63
N GLY A 124 11.23 3.75 -10.97
CA GLY A 124 10.35 4.61 -11.75
C GLY A 124 10.21 4.07 -13.17
N VAL A 125 9.01 4.21 -13.75
CA VAL A 125 8.71 3.82 -15.13
C VAL A 125 8.14 5.01 -15.90
N GLU A 126 8.43 5.07 -17.19
CA GLU A 126 7.88 6.09 -18.08
C GLU A 126 6.45 5.73 -18.51
N SER A 127 6.20 4.44 -18.72
CA SER A 127 4.90 3.90 -19.08
C SER A 127 4.72 2.48 -18.55
N PHE A 128 3.48 2.06 -18.39
CA PHE A 128 3.12 0.71 -17.96
C PHE A 128 1.78 0.30 -18.55
N SER A 129 1.52 -1.01 -18.62
CA SER A 129 0.22 -1.58 -18.99
C SER A 129 -0.50 -2.02 -17.72
N ALA A 130 -1.77 -1.69 -17.62
CA ALA A 130 -2.59 -2.03 -16.47
C ALA A 130 -4.03 -2.33 -16.88
N GLN A 131 -4.69 -3.17 -16.11
CA GLN A 131 -6.13 -3.29 -16.12
C GLN A 131 -6.72 -2.19 -15.23
N VAL A 132 -7.61 -1.38 -15.79
CA VAL A 132 -8.19 -0.22 -15.13
C VAL A 132 -9.69 -0.39 -14.96
N ILE A 133 -10.19 -0.12 -13.76
CA ILE A 133 -11.61 -0.02 -13.49
C ILE A 133 -12.02 1.45 -13.59
N ILE A 134 -12.93 1.76 -14.50
CA ILE A 134 -13.40 3.13 -14.73
C ILE A 134 -14.61 3.37 -13.83
N MET A 135 -14.44 4.23 -12.83
CA MET A 135 -15.49 4.56 -11.86
C MET A 135 -16.50 5.55 -12.44
N SER A 136 -16.00 6.56 -13.15
CA SER A 136 -16.84 7.60 -13.78
C SER A 136 -16.07 8.26 -14.92
N HIS A 137 -16.79 8.66 -15.97
CA HIS A 137 -16.20 9.42 -17.07
C HIS A 137 -17.21 10.37 -17.70
N PRO A 138 -16.80 11.57 -18.12
CA PRO A 138 -17.70 12.59 -18.66
C PRO A 138 -18.04 12.45 -20.15
N GLY A 139 -17.61 11.39 -20.81
CA GLY A 139 -17.80 11.18 -22.25
C GLY A 139 -17.07 9.97 -22.76
N GLN A 140 -16.57 10.01 -23.97
CA GLN A 140 -15.81 8.92 -24.58
C GLN A 140 -14.38 8.90 -24.02
N ILE A 141 -13.89 7.70 -23.77
CA ILE A 141 -12.49 7.44 -23.37
C ILE A 141 -11.74 7.03 -24.64
N GLN A 142 -10.68 7.74 -24.94
CA GLN A 142 -9.85 7.51 -26.13
C GLN A 142 -8.37 7.81 -25.84
N HIS A 143 -7.51 7.61 -26.82
CA HIS A 143 -6.10 7.96 -26.70
C HIS A 143 -5.91 9.42 -26.29
N GLY A 144 -4.99 9.67 -25.39
CA GLY A 144 -4.74 11.02 -24.84
C GLY A 144 -5.66 11.42 -23.69
N TYR A 145 -6.67 10.62 -23.33
CA TYR A 145 -7.47 10.87 -22.13
C TYR A 145 -6.60 10.84 -20.89
N THR A 146 -6.71 11.86 -20.04
CA THR A 146 -5.86 12.04 -18.87
C THR A 146 -6.66 12.07 -17.58
N PRO A 147 -7.13 10.91 -17.10
CA PRO A 147 -7.83 10.81 -15.82
C PRO A 147 -6.86 10.85 -14.64
N VAL A 148 -7.41 11.01 -13.46
CA VAL A 148 -6.70 10.70 -12.21
C VAL A 148 -6.78 9.20 -11.98
N LEU A 149 -5.62 8.56 -11.82
CA LEU A 149 -5.49 7.14 -11.51
C LEU A 149 -5.20 6.94 -10.04
N ASP A 150 -6.01 6.12 -9.40
CA ASP A 150 -5.79 5.64 -8.04
C ASP A 150 -5.16 4.25 -8.08
N CYS A 151 -3.96 4.12 -7.49
CA CYS A 151 -3.27 2.85 -7.34
C CYS A 151 -2.63 2.78 -5.95
N HIS A 152 -3.15 1.95 -5.07
CA HIS A 152 -2.78 1.90 -3.65
C HIS A 152 -2.88 3.31 -3.01
N THR A 153 -1.75 3.91 -2.67
CA THR A 153 -1.67 5.23 -2.04
C THR A 153 -1.41 6.37 -3.04
N SER A 154 -1.15 6.03 -4.30
CA SER A 154 -0.90 6.99 -5.36
C SER A 154 -2.22 7.51 -5.95
N HIS A 155 -2.32 8.82 -6.12
CA HIS A 155 -3.45 9.53 -6.71
C HIS A 155 -2.89 10.57 -7.67
N ILE A 156 -2.78 10.21 -8.96
CA ILE A 156 -2.03 11.00 -9.93
C ILE A 156 -2.69 11.01 -11.31
N ALA A 157 -2.63 12.15 -12.01
CA ALA A 157 -3.05 12.26 -13.40
C ALA A 157 -2.14 11.40 -14.29
N THR A 158 -2.78 10.55 -15.12
CA THR A 158 -2.09 9.59 -15.98
C THR A 158 -2.71 9.61 -17.37
N THR A 159 -1.89 9.77 -18.41
CA THR A 159 -2.37 9.82 -19.78
C THR A 159 -2.47 8.42 -20.38
N PHE A 160 -3.61 8.05 -20.92
CA PHE A 160 -3.81 6.82 -21.68
C PHE A 160 -3.11 6.91 -23.03
N LYS A 161 -2.00 6.21 -23.16
CA LYS A 161 -1.23 6.17 -24.42
C LYS A 161 -1.94 5.27 -25.43
N ASN A 162 -2.30 4.07 -25.03
CA ASN A 162 -3.06 3.10 -25.82
C ASN A 162 -4.20 2.52 -24.97
N ILE A 163 -5.25 2.09 -25.63
CA ILE A 163 -6.32 1.28 -25.05
C ILE A 163 -6.29 -0.01 -25.86
N ASP A 164 -5.84 -1.09 -25.22
CA ASP A 164 -5.59 -2.36 -25.89
C ASP A 164 -6.86 -3.19 -26.01
N ASP A 165 -7.71 -3.20 -24.95
CA ASP A 165 -8.95 -3.96 -24.93
C ASP A 165 -9.98 -3.33 -23.99
N LYS A 166 -11.25 -3.69 -24.18
CA LYS A 166 -12.37 -3.34 -23.31
C LYS A 166 -13.01 -4.64 -22.81
N MET A 167 -12.93 -4.88 -21.53
CA MET A 167 -13.61 -5.99 -20.84
C MET A 167 -15.03 -5.61 -20.42
#